data_13a4eb18ef90b4c809f593fc030df7a6
#
_entry.id   13a4eb18ef90b4c809f593fc030df7a6
#
_cell.length_a   1.000
_cell.length_b   1.000
_cell.length_c   1.000
_cell.angle_alpha   90.00
_cell.angle_beta   90.00
_cell.angle_gamma   90.00
#
_symmetry.space_group_name_H-M   'P 1'
#
loop_
_entity.id
_entity.type
_entity.pdbx_description
1 polymer ?
#
loop_
_entity_poly.entity_id
_entity_poly.type
_entity_poly.pdbx_seq_one_letter_code
_entity_poly.pdbx_strand_id
1 'polypeptide(L)'
;MGKRGVITDYAGEELYPGDLVAYAARQGNRVRLADALVRRVTARIEGGRLRPMLLVRPTGIESGFTKRRSLRSEWISAEHVRLILPDATGERDQ
;
A
#
# COMPACT_ATOMS: atom_id res chain seq x y z
N MET A 1 -7.86 15.06 -14.06
CA MET A 1 -8.43 15.35 -12.74
C MET A 1 -8.93 14.07 -12.10
N GLY A 2 -8.44 13.78 -10.91
CA GLY A 2 -8.87 12.60 -10.20
C GLY A 2 -10.32 12.69 -9.74
N LYS A 3 -10.97 11.55 -9.62
CA LYS A 3 -12.30 11.50 -9.03
C LYS A 3 -12.19 11.81 -7.54
N ARG A 4 -13.14 12.56 -7.05
CA ARG A 4 -13.16 12.90 -5.63
C ARG A 4 -13.28 11.63 -4.79
N GLY A 5 -12.39 11.49 -3.81
CA GLY A 5 -12.37 10.33 -2.93
C GLY A 5 -11.61 9.13 -3.47
N VAL A 6 -11.09 9.21 -4.69
CA VAL A 6 -10.29 8.13 -5.27
C VAL A 6 -8.85 8.28 -4.78
N ILE A 7 -8.30 7.16 -4.31
CA ILE A 7 -6.92 7.10 -3.85
C ILE A 7 -6.09 6.37 -4.89
N THR A 8 -4.95 6.95 -5.24
CA THR A 8 -4.07 6.41 -6.26
C THR A 8 -2.68 6.16 -5.68
N ASP A 9 -1.91 5.34 -6.40
CA ASP A 9 -0.48 5.22 -6.13
C ASP A 9 0.25 6.47 -6.67
N TYR A 10 1.56 6.52 -6.52
CA TYR A 10 2.31 7.71 -6.95
C TYR A 10 2.33 7.89 -8.48
N ALA A 11 1.97 6.87 -9.23
CA ALA A 11 1.91 6.94 -10.69
C ALA A 11 0.50 7.27 -11.21
N GLY A 12 -0.47 7.45 -10.30
CA GLY A 12 -1.83 7.80 -10.67
C GLY A 12 -2.78 6.63 -10.89
N GLU A 13 -2.34 5.39 -10.59
CA GLU A 13 -3.21 4.22 -10.70
C GLU A 13 -4.10 4.11 -9.49
N GLU A 14 -5.40 3.92 -9.71
CA GLU A 14 -6.36 3.78 -8.62
C GLU A 14 -6.09 2.54 -7.79
N LEU A 15 -6.22 2.67 -6.47
CA LEU A 15 -5.97 1.57 -5.53
C LEU A 15 -7.27 1.14 -4.88
N TYR A 16 -7.44 -0.17 -4.78
CA TYR A 16 -8.61 -0.81 -4.18
C TYR A 16 -8.18 -1.95 -3.27
N PRO A 17 -9.01 -2.32 -2.29
CA PRO A 17 -8.74 -3.53 -1.51
C PRO A 17 -8.58 -4.74 -2.42
N GLY A 18 -7.61 -5.57 -2.12
CA GLY A 18 -7.27 -6.74 -2.95
C GLY A 18 -6.15 -6.52 -3.94
N ASP A 19 -5.72 -5.27 -4.13
CA ASP A 19 -4.61 -4.97 -5.04
C ASP A 19 -3.28 -5.35 -4.40
N LEU A 20 -2.35 -5.79 -5.23
CA LEU A 20 -0.97 -6.03 -4.82
C LEU A 20 -0.15 -4.78 -5.11
N VAL A 21 0.54 -4.27 -4.12
CA VAL A 21 1.35 -3.07 -4.25
C VAL A 21 2.76 -3.32 -3.74
N ALA A 22 3.69 -2.50 -4.22
CA ALA A 22 5.04 -2.44 -3.67
C ALA A 22 5.18 -1.12 -2.91
N TYR A 23 5.86 -1.16 -1.78
CA TYR A 23 6.09 0.04 -0.99
C TYR A 23 7.45 0.00 -0.31
N ALA A 24 7.91 1.17 0.11
CA ALA A 24 9.16 1.28 0.85
C ALA A 24 8.88 1.04 2.33
N ALA A 25 9.37 -0.07 2.85
CA ALA A 25 9.25 -0.41 4.26
C ALA A 25 10.52 0.02 4.98
N ARG A 26 10.34 0.74 6.07
CA ARG A 26 11.45 1.20 6.87
C ARG A 26 11.73 0.26 8.02
N GLN A 27 13.01 -0.05 8.22
CA GLN A 27 13.43 -0.85 9.34
C GLN A 27 14.71 -0.24 9.90
N GLY A 28 14.56 0.56 10.95
CA GLY A 28 15.66 1.35 11.49
C GLY A 28 16.17 2.34 10.45
N ASN A 29 17.46 2.28 10.14
CA ASN A 29 18.09 3.14 9.15
C ASN A 29 18.07 2.57 7.74
N ARG A 30 17.41 1.43 7.56
CA ARG A 30 17.36 0.76 6.26
C ARG A 30 15.98 0.89 5.65
N VAL A 31 15.97 0.99 4.33
CA VAL A 31 14.74 0.98 3.56
C VAL A 31 14.79 -0.25 2.66
N ARG A 32 13.69 -0.96 2.60
CA ARG A 32 13.53 -2.09 1.68
C ARG A 32 12.23 -1.95 0.93
N LEU A 33 12.18 -2.53 -0.25
CA LEU A 33 10.95 -2.61 -1.00
C LEU A 33 10.22 -3.88 -0.60
N ALA A 34 8.93 -3.77 -0.36
CA ALA A 34 8.12 -4.90 0.09
C ALA A 34 6.83 -4.94 -0.71
N ASP A 35 6.36 -6.16 -0.99
CA ASP A 35 5.06 -6.36 -1.60
C ASP A 35 4.02 -6.57 -0.53
N ALA A 36 2.84 -6.02 -0.76
CA ALA A 36 1.75 -6.14 0.21
C ALA A 36 0.40 -6.12 -0.49
N LEU A 37 -0.58 -6.74 0.15
CA LEU A 37 -1.97 -6.69 -0.31
C LEU A 37 -2.67 -5.55 0.39
N VAL A 38 -3.39 -4.73 -0.36
CA VAL A 38 -4.20 -3.65 0.18
C VAL A 38 -5.43 -4.27 0.83
N ARG A 39 -5.64 -3.97 2.10
CA ARG A 39 -6.80 -4.46 2.86
C ARG A 39 -7.88 -3.41 2.98
N ARG A 40 -7.49 -2.15 3.17
CA ARG A 40 -8.40 -1.02 3.28
C ARG A 40 -7.78 0.21 2.63
N VAL A 41 -8.64 1.05 2.12
CA VAL A 41 -8.26 2.32 1.51
C VAL A 41 -9.07 3.40 2.20
N THR A 42 -8.41 4.43 2.72
CA THR A 42 -9.11 5.51 3.42
C THR A 42 -8.35 6.81 3.27
N ALA A 43 -9.00 7.89 3.66
CA ALA A 43 -8.34 9.20 3.74
C ALA A 43 -8.39 9.66 5.18
N ARG A 44 -7.29 10.22 5.63
CA ARG A 44 -7.14 10.74 6.98
C ARG A 44 -6.90 12.24 6.91
N ILE A 45 -7.45 13.00 7.82
CA ILE A 45 -7.21 14.43 7.86
C ILE A 45 -6.10 14.70 8.86
N GLU A 46 -5.01 15.29 8.38
CA GLU A 46 -3.88 15.68 9.22
C GLU A 46 -3.45 17.09 8.84
N GLY A 47 -3.41 17.98 9.81
CA GLY A 47 -3.00 19.36 9.58
C GLY A 47 -3.84 20.07 8.52
N GLY A 48 -5.12 19.76 8.43
CA GLY A 48 -6.03 20.35 7.45
C GLY A 48 -5.93 19.77 6.05
N ARG A 49 -5.13 18.72 5.88
CA ARG A 49 -4.97 18.06 4.57
C ARG A 49 -5.48 16.64 4.61
N LEU A 50 -6.04 16.21 3.49
CA LEU A 50 -6.41 14.81 3.32
C LEU A 50 -5.15 14.01 2.99
N ARG A 51 -4.90 12.97 3.80
CA ARG A 51 -3.83 12.02 3.54
C ARG A 51 -4.41 10.69 3.12
N PRO A 52 -4.07 10.21 1.94
CA PRO A 52 -4.50 8.88 1.53
C PRO A 52 -3.71 7.83 2.31
N MET A 53 -4.42 6.93 2.97
CA MET A 53 -3.82 5.88 3.79
C MET A 53 -4.32 4.52 3.36
N LEU A 54 -3.43 3.56 3.43
CA LEU A 54 -3.71 2.17 3.08
C LEU A 54 -3.40 1.28 4.27
N LEU A 55 -4.32 0.39 4.59
CA LEU A 55 -4.01 -0.73 5.46
C LEU A 55 -3.52 -1.85 4.55
N VAL A 56 -2.28 -2.26 4.72
CA VAL A 56 -1.68 -3.30 3.87
C VAL A 56 -1.19 -4.46 4.71
N ARG A 57 -1.24 -5.64 4.12
CA ARG A 57 -0.68 -6.85 4.72
C ARG A 57 0.49 -7.30 3.89
N PRO A 58 1.73 -7.29 4.43
CA PRO A 58 2.90 -7.75 3.70
C PRO A 58 2.76 -9.21 3.28
N THR A 59 3.26 -9.53 2.09
CA THR A 59 3.22 -10.89 1.58
C THR A 59 4.43 -11.72 2.00
N GLY A 60 5.47 -11.06 2.48
CA GLY A 60 6.75 -11.69 2.79
C GLY A 60 7.77 -11.54 1.67
N ILE A 61 7.34 -11.09 0.51
CA ILE A 61 8.26 -10.81 -0.60
C ILE A 61 8.81 -9.41 -0.42
N GLU A 62 10.11 -9.32 -0.19
CA GLU A 62 10.76 -8.03 0.02
C GLU A 62 12.24 -8.12 -0.29
N SER A 63 12.82 -6.95 -0.57
CA SER A 63 14.25 -6.85 -0.84
C SER A 63 15.04 -6.91 0.47
N GLY A 64 16.34 -7.19 0.35
CA GLY A 64 17.24 -7.25 1.48
C GLY A 64 17.52 -8.66 1.92
N PHE A 65 18.55 -8.83 2.76
CA PHE A 65 19.00 -10.14 3.20
C PHE A 65 18.27 -10.64 4.45
N THR A 66 17.76 -9.72 5.25
CA THR A 66 17.08 -10.08 6.49
C THR A 66 15.59 -9.93 6.31
N LYS A 67 14.87 -11.04 6.45
CA LYS A 67 13.42 -11.02 6.35
C LYS A 67 12.80 -10.55 7.66
N ARG A 68 11.65 -9.86 7.55
CA ARG A 68 10.93 -9.44 8.74
C ARG A 68 10.34 -10.66 9.46
N ARG A 69 10.22 -10.54 10.76
CA ARG A 69 9.69 -11.62 11.59
C ARG A 69 8.18 -11.72 11.58
N SER A 70 7.51 -10.63 11.21
CA SER A 70 6.05 -10.56 11.29
C SER A 70 5.48 -9.97 10.02
N LEU A 71 4.38 -10.56 9.56
CA LEU A 71 3.63 -10.07 8.42
C LEU A 71 2.36 -9.35 8.89
N ARG A 72 2.48 -8.56 9.92
CA ARG A 72 1.36 -7.78 10.44
C ARG A 72 0.90 -6.74 9.45
N SER A 73 -0.43 -6.55 9.40
CA SER A 73 -0.99 -5.44 8.67
C SER A 73 -0.53 -4.12 9.28
N GLU A 74 -0.27 -3.15 8.42
CA GLU A 74 0.17 -1.82 8.87
C GLU A 74 -0.45 -0.74 8.01
N TRP A 75 -0.59 0.45 8.58
CA TRP A 75 -1.07 1.61 7.87
C TRP A 75 0.10 2.35 7.23
N ILE A 76 -0.01 2.62 5.95
CA ILE A 76 1.01 3.35 5.21
C ILE A 76 0.36 4.44 4.37
N SER A 77 1.14 5.44 3.99
CA SER A 77 0.69 6.47 3.08
C SER A 77 0.70 5.93 1.65
N ALA A 78 -0.34 6.24 0.88
CA ALA A 78 -0.41 5.87 -0.53
C ALA A 78 0.60 6.63 -1.39
N GLU A 79 1.22 7.68 -0.85
CA GLU A 79 2.16 8.51 -1.60
C GLU A 79 3.40 7.77 -2.09
N HIS A 80 3.73 6.66 -1.44
CA HIS A 80 4.98 5.94 -1.73
C HIS A 80 4.73 4.49 -2.12
N VAL A 81 3.54 4.18 -2.64
CA VAL A 81 3.25 2.83 -3.12
C VAL A 81 3.11 2.81 -4.63
N ARG A 82 3.32 1.66 -5.19
CA ARG A 82 3.15 1.41 -6.61
C ARG A 82 2.28 0.17 -6.80
N LEU A 83 1.26 0.28 -7.64
CA LEU A 83 0.42 -0.86 -8.00
C LEU A 83 1.23 -1.86 -8.82
N ILE A 84 1.23 -3.13 -8.39
CA ILE A 84 1.88 -4.22 -9.13
C ILE A 84 0.83 -5.00 -9.92
N LEU A 85 -0.23 -5.41 -9.24
CA LEU A 85 -1.25 -6.26 -9.85
C LEU A 85 -2.61 -5.89 -9.28
N PRO A 86 -3.52 -5.38 -10.11
CA PRO A 86 -4.86 -5.08 -9.64
C PRO A 86 -5.62 -6.36 -9.34
N ASP A 87 -6.45 -6.29 -8.30
CA ASP A 87 -7.32 -7.38 -7.89
C ASP A 87 -6.59 -8.72 -7.75
N ALA A 88 -5.43 -8.69 -7.06
CA ALA A 88 -4.59 -9.87 -6.91
C ALA A 88 -5.29 -11.00 -6.15
N THR A 89 -6.28 -10.69 -5.31
CA THR A 89 -7.04 -11.69 -4.58
C THR A 89 -8.21 -12.27 -5.38
N GLY A 90 -8.58 -11.62 -6.48
CA GLY A 90 -9.73 -12.02 -7.28
C GLY A 90 -11.09 -11.70 -6.70
N GLU A 91 -11.12 -11.01 -5.54
CA GLU A 91 -12.38 -10.77 -4.84
C GLU A 91 -13.29 -9.74 -5.51
N ARG A 92 -12.70 -8.80 -6.25
CA ARG A 92 -13.49 -7.74 -6.87
C ARG A 92 -14.26 -8.16 -8.10
N ASP A 93 -13.87 -9.22 -8.73
CA ASP A 93 -14.51 -9.71 -9.95
C ASP A 93 -15.77 -10.55 -9.67
N GLN A 94 -16.28 -10.48 -8.49
CA GLN A 94 -17.46 -11.25 -8.07
C GLN A 94 -18.77 -10.68 -8.55
#